data_3d93576dcc0b3d6e0669f84098ab659c
#
_entry.id   3d93576dcc0b3d6e0669f84098ab659c
#
_cell.length_a   1.000
_cell.length_b   1.000
_cell.length_c   1.000
_cell.angle_alpha   90.00
_cell.angle_beta   90.00
_cell.angle_gamma   90.00
#
_symmetry.space_group_name_H-M   'P 1'
#
loop_
_entity.id
_entity.type
_entity.pdbx_description
1 polymer ?
#
loop_
_entity_poly.entity_id
_entity_poly.type
_entity_poly.pdbx_seq_one_letter_code
_entity_poly.pdbx_strand_id
1 'polypeptide(L)'
;MHNDQNNEEYEYCPRCDANLTLQKGYSNTLPYWVCKGCGEMLINPEVDADDDVAWFCDGCNAMLNVQEGFRDNNGTWKCTCCGYENAIDEKNLYDTEEAFEADLNNPYKGLTDEQVLKVSAYREEKAIEGSPNVMVVSDPETGSLYIKKYLKVYDKSIYEFLRDNPVAGMPKIHYIAEGSNGLVVIEEYIEGRTVGELIGEGSLTAELALDIARKICGVLVVLHRLPEPIIHRDIKPSNVIVSPSGDVILLDMNAARWDRPDRDSDTGYYGTMNYAAPEQLWYGLKASSAKSDIYALGVLLNVMLTGAIPKEKHAEEPMWSVIERCIRLEADERISAEELLNVLEKISGGGESDV
;
A
#
# COMPACT_ATOMS: atom_id res chain seq x y z
N MET A 1 19.75 16.42 56.00
CA MET A 1 19.87 15.11 55.41
C MET A 1 19.61 15.32 53.94
N HIS A 2 20.68 15.48 53.19
CA HIS A 2 20.67 15.63 51.74
C HIS A 2 20.47 14.25 51.14
N ASN A 3 19.46 14.10 50.30
CA ASN A 3 19.31 12.93 49.45
C ASN A 3 20.15 13.22 48.20
N ASP A 4 21.36 12.68 48.19
CA ASP A 4 22.12 12.47 46.96
C ASP A 4 21.37 11.42 46.15
N GLN A 5 20.59 11.82 45.16
CA GLN A 5 20.11 10.93 44.11
C GLN A 5 21.16 10.89 43.02
N ASN A 6 21.87 9.79 43.05
CA ASN A 6 22.77 9.15 42.12
C ASN A 6 22.73 9.71 40.69
N ASN A 7 23.84 10.31 40.33
CA ASN A 7 24.35 10.40 38.97
C ASN A 7 24.71 8.97 38.52
N GLU A 8 23.82 8.25 37.87
CA GLU A 8 24.15 6.99 37.23
C GLU A 8 24.71 7.32 35.85
N GLU A 9 26.04 7.44 35.75
CA GLU A 9 26.74 7.23 34.49
C GLU A 9 26.33 5.86 33.94
N TYR A 10 25.76 5.82 32.74
CA TYR A 10 25.41 4.56 32.10
C TYR A 10 26.69 3.81 31.70
N GLU A 11 27.25 3.01 32.60
CA GLU A 11 28.29 2.06 32.24
C GLU A 11 27.74 0.83 31.50
N TYR A 12 26.45 0.54 31.66
CA TYR A 12 25.75 -0.61 31.09
C TYR A 12 24.47 -0.19 30.39
N CYS A 13 24.16 -0.87 29.29
CA CYS A 13 22.91 -0.64 28.56
C CYS A 13 21.70 -1.09 29.42
N PRO A 14 20.75 -0.21 29.72
CA PRO A 14 19.59 -0.55 30.54
C PRO A 14 18.65 -1.59 29.93
N ARG A 15 18.76 -1.82 28.60
CA ARG A 15 17.94 -2.79 27.90
C ARG A 15 18.55 -4.20 27.85
N CYS A 16 19.85 -4.33 27.67
CA CYS A 16 20.50 -5.64 27.44
C CYS A 16 21.69 -5.92 28.36
N ASP A 17 21.96 -5.04 29.32
CA ASP A 17 23.05 -5.14 30.31
C ASP A 17 24.47 -5.26 29.69
N ALA A 18 24.60 -4.89 28.39
CA ALA A 18 25.90 -4.87 27.75
C ALA A 18 26.73 -3.69 28.28
N ASN A 19 28.03 -4.00 28.65
CA ASN A 19 28.94 -2.97 29.08
C ASN A 19 29.29 -2.02 27.93
N LEU A 20 28.91 -0.75 28.09
CA LEU A 20 29.05 0.31 27.06
C LEU A 20 30.52 0.73 26.93
N THR A 21 31.27 0.75 28.03
CA THR A 21 32.68 1.20 28.04
C THR A 21 33.58 0.30 27.20
N LEU A 22 33.17 -0.94 26.96
CA LEU A 22 33.89 -1.90 26.10
C LEU A 22 33.51 -1.75 24.61
N GLN A 23 32.51 -0.93 24.27
CA GLN A 23 32.10 -0.73 22.89
C GLN A 23 33.00 0.29 22.20
N LYS A 24 33.60 -0.14 21.07
CA LYS A 24 34.51 0.73 20.30
C LYS A 24 33.86 2.02 19.92
N GLY A 25 34.40 3.16 20.35
CA GLY A 25 33.93 4.51 20.06
C GLY A 25 32.98 5.08 21.12
N TYR A 26 32.62 4.31 22.16
CA TYR A 26 31.85 4.85 23.29
C TYR A 26 32.68 5.86 24.11
N SER A 27 32.03 6.95 24.47
CA SER A 27 32.52 7.92 25.47
C SER A 27 31.32 8.45 26.25
N ASN A 28 31.49 8.62 27.55
CA ASN A 28 30.49 9.28 28.43
C ASN A 28 30.36 10.78 28.18
N THR A 29 31.17 11.35 27.30
CA THR A 29 31.05 12.76 26.86
C THR A 29 30.19 12.89 25.61
N LEU A 30 29.71 11.79 25.05
CA LEU A 30 28.80 11.84 23.91
C LEU A 30 27.38 12.13 24.37
N PRO A 31 26.61 13.01 23.69
CA PRO A 31 25.24 13.33 24.05
C PRO A 31 24.29 12.12 23.90
N TYR A 32 24.64 11.16 23.05
CA TYR A 32 23.90 9.91 22.85
C TYR A 32 24.83 8.78 22.39
N TRP A 33 24.36 7.54 22.58
CA TRP A 33 25.05 6.32 22.14
C TRP A 33 24.06 5.24 21.73
N VAL A 34 24.33 4.57 20.61
CA VAL A 34 23.56 3.39 20.20
C VAL A 34 24.28 2.14 20.68
N CYS A 35 23.65 1.40 21.59
CA CYS A 35 24.23 0.15 22.13
C CYS A 35 24.47 -0.87 21.02
N LYS A 36 25.70 -1.29 20.82
CA LYS A 36 26.08 -2.29 19.80
C LYS A 36 25.56 -3.70 20.10
N GLY A 37 25.07 -3.94 21.32
CA GLY A 37 24.50 -5.23 21.72
C GLY A 37 23.04 -5.40 21.33
N CYS A 38 22.22 -4.34 21.47
CA CYS A 38 20.75 -4.44 21.23
C CYS A 38 20.17 -3.34 20.34
N GLY A 39 20.98 -2.38 19.89
CA GLY A 39 20.53 -1.26 19.07
C GLY A 39 19.75 -0.16 19.82
N GLU A 40 19.66 -0.24 21.15
CA GLU A 40 19.01 0.80 21.97
C GLU A 40 19.77 2.10 21.90
N MET A 41 19.07 3.20 21.70
CA MET A 41 19.62 4.56 21.80
C MET A 41 19.57 5.03 23.24
N LEU A 42 20.71 5.45 23.77
CA LEU A 42 20.88 5.97 25.13
C LEU A 42 21.21 7.45 25.01
N ILE A 43 20.50 8.28 25.74
CA ILE A 43 20.73 9.74 25.83
C ILE A 43 21.55 10.00 27.10
N ASN A 44 22.57 10.82 26.99
CA ASN A 44 23.35 11.26 28.13
C ASN A 44 22.76 12.59 28.66
N PRO A 45 22.09 12.57 29.83
CA PRO A 45 21.43 13.75 30.35
C PRO A 45 22.42 14.81 30.92
N GLU A 46 23.73 14.47 31.06
CA GLU A 46 24.74 15.39 31.57
C GLU A 46 25.48 16.17 30.48
N VAL A 47 25.33 15.72 29.23
CA VAL A 47 25.91 16.43 28.10
C VAL A 47 24.81 17.32 27.51
N ASP A 48 25.00 18.63 27.62
CA ASP A 48 24.08 19.59 27.05
C ASP A 48 24.03 19.41 25.53
N ALA A 49 22.93 18.86 25.06
CA ALA A 49 22.71 18.57 23.62
C ALA A 49 22.16 19.81 22.87
N ASP A 50 22.16 20.98 23.50
CA ASP A 50 21.55 22.20 22.97
C ASP A 50 22.15 22.67 21.62
N ASP A 51 23.31 22.13 21.23
CA ASP A 51 23.95 22.46 19.95
C ASP A 51 24.05 21.28 18.97
N ASP A 52 23.66 20.03 19.33
CA ASP A 52 23.83 18.87 18.48
C ASP A 52 22.51 18.38 17.85
N VAL A 53 22.36 18.63 16.58
CA VAL A 53 21.22 18.15 15.78
C VAL A 53 21.31 16.64 15.58
N ALA A 54 20.25 15.92 15.93
CA ALA A 54 20.12 14.48 15.65
C ALA A 54 19.61 14.26 14.23
N TRP A 55 20.44 13.66 13.38
CA TRP A 55 20.11 13.34 11.99
C TRP A 55 19.72 11.87 11.86
N PHE A 56 18.59 11.61 11.22
CA PHE A 56 18.09 10.25 10.92
C PHE A 56 18.02 10.02 9.41
N CYS A 57 18.21 8.77 9.02
CA CYS A 57 18.13 8.38 7.61
C CYS A 57 16.68 8.32 7.13
N ASP A 58 16.32 9.04 6.09
CA ASP A 58 15.00 9.03 5.47
C ASP A 58 14.61 7.66 4.90
N GLY A 59 15.60 6.81 4.56
CA GLY A 59 15.34 5.48 4.01
C GLY A 59 15.11 4.37 5.03
N CYS A 60 15.73 4.45 6.25
CA CYS A 60 15.65 3.36 7.24
C CYS A 60 15.59 3.82 8.70
N ASN A 61 15.46 5.11 8.93
CA ASN A 61 15.41 5.73 10.27
C ASN A 61 16.63 5.43 11.17
N ALA A 62 17.76 5.02 10.59
CA ALA A 62 19.00 4.87 11.34
C ALA A 62 19.62 6.24 11.63
N MET A 63 20.10 6.43 12.86
CA MET A 63 20.80 7.66 13.22
C MET A 63 22.08 7.82 12.40
N LEU A 64 22.23 8.96 11.72
CA LEU A 64 23.36 9.26 10.86
C LEU A 64 24.58 9.72 11.67
N ASN A 65 24.36 10.45 12.74
CA ASN A 65 25.43 11.02 13.57
C ASN A 65 26.40 9.96 14.14
N VAL A 66 25.94 8.71 14.33
CA VAL A 66 26.79 7.61 14.83
C VAL A 66 27.51 6.85 13.71
N GLN A 67 27.29 7.22 12.45
CA GLN A 67 27.96 6.56 11.32
C GLN A 67 29.38 7.11 11.13
N GLU A 68 30.31 6.22 10.90
CA GLU A 68 31.73 6.58 10.76
C GLU A 68 31.92 7.57 9.59
N GLY A 69 32.44 8.76 9.88
CA GLY A 69 32.72 9.82 8.91
C GLY A 69 31.55 10.76 8.66
N PHE A 70 30.39 10.58 9.29
CA PHE A 70 29.29 11.54 9.21
C PHE A 70 29.74 12.93 9.70
N ARG A 71 29.32 13.97 8.99
CA ARG A 71 29.53 15.37 9.36
C ARG A 71 28.26 16.13 9.09
N ASP A 72 27.86 16.91 10.08
CA ASP A 72 26.78 17.87 9.98
C ASP A 72 27.26 19.15 9.28
N ASN A 73 27.46 19.06 7.98
CA ASN A 73 27.79 20.19 7.12
C ASN A 73 26.95 20.05 5.85
N ASN A 74 26.26 21.12 5.47
CA ASN A 74 25.39 21.16 4.29
C ASN A 74 25.93 20.33 3.11
N GLY A 75 25.10 19.38 2.64
CA GLY A 75 25.48 18.45 1.57
C GLY A 75 24.62 17.19 1.54
N THR A 76 25.22 16.07 1.18
CA THR A 76 24.54 14.78 1.19
C THR A 76 25.34 13.75 1.97
N TRP A 77 24.62 12.80 2.60
CA TRP A 77 25.21 11.66 3.28
C TRP A 77 24.55 10.35 2.85
N LYS A 78 25.36 9.40 2.43
CA LYS A 78 24.89 8.07 2.09
C LYS A 78 24.86 7.20 3.34
N CYS A 79 23.66 6.79 3.79
CA CYS A 79 23.48 5.95 4.96
C CYS A 79 24.25 4.65 4.83
N THR A 80 25.09 4.32 5.83
CA THR A 80 25.87 3.08 5.84
C THR A 80 25.02 1.83 6.11
N CYS A 81 23.80 2.00 6.63
CA CYS A 81 22.88 0.90 6.91
C CYS A 81 22.07 0.45 5.68
N CYS A 82 21.51 1.39 4.90
CA CYS A 82 20.62 1.07 3.77
C CYS A 82 21.08 1.61 2.43
N GLY A 83 22.10 2.47 2.40
CA GLY A 83 22.62 3.07 1.18
C GLY A 83 21.82 4.26 0.65
N TYR A 84 20.77 4.70 1.35
CA TYR A 84 19.97 5.88 0.99
C TYR A 84 20.83 7.15 1.09
N GLU A 85 20.68 8.07 0.14
CA GLU A 85 21.37 9.35 0.11
C GLU A 85 20.50 10.43 0.76
N ASN A 86 20.92 10.91 1.92
CA ASN A 86 20.19 11.89 2.75
C ASN A 86 20.72 13.29 2.46
N ALA A 87 19.84 14.27 2.38
CA ALA A 87 20.21 15.67 2.34
C ALA A 87 20.45 16.18 3.77
N ILE A 88 21.68 16.64 4.03
CA ILE A 88 22.06 17.28 5.30
C ILE A 88 21.97 18.78 5.08
N ASP A 89 20.82 19.37 5.38
CA ASP A 89 20.51 20.77 5.16
C ASP A 89 19.73 21.33 6.36
N GLU A 90 20.03 22.54 6.79
CA GLU A 90 19.32 23.25 7.87
C GLU A 90 17.79 23.32 7.65
N LYS A 91 17.33 23.24 6.41
CA LYS A 91 15.90 23.15 6.09
C LYS A 91 15.23 21.87 6.57
N ASN A 92 16.00 20.85 6.90
CA ASN A 92 15.53 19.56 7.42
C ASN A 92 15.61 19.51 8.96
N LEU A 93 15.86 20.65 9.62
CA LEU A 93 15.82 20.78 11.07
C LEU A 93 14.40 21.08 11.55
N TYR A 94 13.97 20.40 12.57
CA TYR A 94 12.65 20.57 13.18
C TYR A 94 12.81 20.91 14.67
N ASP A 95 12.11 21.95 15.14
CA ASP A 95 12.18 22.39 16.53
C ASP A 95 11.53 21.40 17.51
N THR A 96 10.64 20.54 17.00
CA THR A 96 9.92 19.53 17.81
C THR A 96 9.68 18.25 17.03
N GLU A 97 9.47 17.14 17.74
CA GLU A 97 9.09 15.85 17.16
C GLU A 97 7.75 15.94 16.39
N GLU A 98 6.78 16.72 16.94
CA GLU A 98 5.49 16.94 16.26
C GLU A 98 5.66 17.66 14.92
N ALA A 99 6.58 18.62 14.82
CA ALA A 99 6.86 19.33 13.57
C ALA A 99 7.50 18.38 12.53
N PHE A 100 8.41 17.50 12.97
CA PHE A 100 9.00 16.45 12.13
C PHE A 100 7.93 15.46 11.64
N GLU A 101 7.10 14.95 12.55
CA GLU A 101 6.02 14.01 12.18
C GLU A 101 4.99 14.68 11.25
N ALA A 102 4.65 15.94 11.48
CA ALA A 102 3.74 16.68 10.61
C ALA A 102 4.32 16.84 9.20
N ASP A 103 5.61 17.11 9.08
CA ASP A 103 6.28 17.23 7.79
C ASP A 103 6.43 15.87 7.10
N LEU A 104 6.80 14.82 7.84
CA LEU A 104 6.86 13.44 7.34
C LEU A 104 5.51 12.94 6.80
N ASN A 105 4.42 13.38 7.42
CA ASN A 105 3.07 13.02 7.04
C ASN A 105 2.39 14.06 6.12
N ASN A 106 3.09 15.14 5.76
CA ASN A 106 2.56 16.15 4.84
C ASN A 106 2.42 15.58 3.42
N PRO A 107 1.19 15.38 2.92
CA PRO A 107 0.97 14.82 1.59
C PRO A 107 1.38 15.75 0.45
N TYR A 108 1.64 17.01 0.75
CA TYR A 108 1.99 18.05 -0.23
C TYR A 108 3.47 18.40 -0.27
N LYS A 109 4.29 17.79 0.59
CA LYS A 109 5.74 18.01 0.60
C LYS A 109 6.35 17.66 -0.76
N GLY A 110 7.09 18.62 -1.32
CA GLY A 110 7.77 18.45 -2.62
C GLY A 110 6.87 18.65 -3.85
N LEU A 111 5.59 18.96 -3.67
CA LEU A 111 4.74 19.43 -4.76
C LEU A 111 5.10 20.88 -5.13
N THR A 112 4.94 21.23 -6.41
CA THR A 112 5.02 22.62 -6.86
C THR A 112 3.82 23.43 -6.37
N ASP A 113 3.93 24.75 -6.29
CA ASP A 113 2.83 25.64 -5.87
C ASP A 113 1.58 25.43 -6.75
N GLU A 114 1.77 25.22 -8.05
CA GLU A 114 0.67 24.94 -8.98
C GLU A 114 -0.03 23.62 -8.64
N GLN A 115 0.73 22.57 -8.33
CA GLN A 115 0.20 21.27 -7.93
C GLN A 115 -0.55 21.37 -6.60
N VAL A 116 0.03 22.08 -5.61
CA VAL A 116 -0.63 22.32 -4.31
C VAL A 116 -1.95 23.06 -4.52
N LEU A 117 -1.95 24.15 -5.29
CA LEU A 117 -3.19 24.90 -5.59
C LEU A 117 -4.23 24.00 -6.22
N LYS A 118 -3.85 23.16 -7.17
CA LYS A 118 -4.76 22.26 -7.89
C LYS A 118 -5.38 21.19 -7.00
N VAL A 119 -4.60 20.53 -6.13
CA VAL A 119 -5.13 19.50 -5.20
C VAL A 119 -5.88 20.08 -4.02
N SER A 120 -5.54 21.33 -3.61
CA SER A 120 -6.21 22.04 -2.51
C SER A 120 -7.47 22.76 -2.96
N ALA A 121 -7.72 22.92 -4.27
CA ALA A 121 -8.95 23.49 -4.80
C ALA A 121 -10.18 22.60 -4.50
N TYR A 122 -9.98 21.30 -4.33
CA TYR A 122 -11.04 20.38 -3.95
C TYR A 122 -11.39 20.53 -2.47
N ARG A 123 -12.67 20.74 -2.18
CA ARG A 123 -13.19 20.84 -0.82
C ARG A 123 -13.33 19.46 -0.19
N GLU A 124 -12.80 19.27 0.99
CA GLU A 124 -12.95 18.03 1.75
C GLU A 124 -14.35 17.90 2.33
N GLU A 125 -15.04 16.81 2.01
CA GLU A 125 -16.42 16.56 2.42
C GLU A 125 -16.48 15.50 3.54
N LYS A 126 -15.82 14.36 3.34
CA LYS A 126 -15.91 13.22 4.27
C LYS A 126 -14.69 12.31 4.16
N ALA A 127 -14.12 11.92 5.30
CA ALA A 127 -13.13 10.85 5.36
C ALA A 127 -13.81 9.48 5.12
N ILE A 128 -13.10 8.57 4.46
CA ILE A 128 -13.55 7.18 4.30
C ILE A 128 -13.15 6.39 5.56
N GLU A 129 -14.14 5.79 6.21
CA GLU A 129 -13.94 5.01 7.42
C GLU A 129 -12.97 3.85 7.16
N GLY A 130 -11.99 3.67 8.05
CA GLY A 130 -10.95 2.64 7.92
C GLY A 130 -9.86 2.95 6.88
N SER A 131 -9.92 4.11 6.20
CA SER A 131 -8.95 4.52 5.17
C SER A 131 -8.50 5.96 5.40
N PRO A 132 -7.61 6.23 6.36
CA PRO A 132 -7.26 7.60 6.80
C PRO A 132 -6.67 8.48 5.67
N ASN A 133 -6.11 7.85 4.64
CA ASN A 133 -5.50 8.53 3.50
C ASN A 133 -6.45 8.66 2.30
N VAL A 134 -7.76 8.42 2.50
CA VAL A 134 -8.78 8.50 1.44
C VAL A 134 -9.90 9.43 1.87
N MET A 135 -10.18 10.44 1.05
CA MET A 135 -11.15 11.48 1.33
C MET A 135 -12.13 11.64 0.16
N VAL A 136 -13.41 11.76 0.47
CA VAL A 136 -14.39 12.29 -0.50
C VAL A 136 -14.20 13.79 -0.56
N VAL A 137 -14.05 14.31 -1.76
CA VAL A 137 -13.87 15.73 -2.01
C VAL A 137 -14.85 16.21 -3.08
N SER A 138 -15.18 17.50 -3.08
CA SER A 138 -16.01 18.12 -4.13
C SER A 138 -15.22 19.17 -4.90
N ASP A 139 -15.50 19.27 -6.18
CA ASP A 139 -15.09 20.41 -6.98
C ASP A 139 -16.03 21.58 -6.67
N PRO A 140 -15.53 22.71 -6.15
CA PRO A 140 -16.36 23.84 -5.72
C PRO A 140 -17.07 24.56 -6.89
N GLU A 141 -16.59 24.40 -8.13
CA GLU A 141 -17.21 25.02 -9.30
C GLU A 141 -18.36 24.19 -9.86
N THR A 142 -18.22 22.87 -9.90
CA THR A 142 -19.19 21.94 -10.48
C THR A 142 -20.06 21.25 -9.46
N GLY A 143 -19.64 21.17 -8.21
CA GLY A 143 -20.25 20.35 -7.16
C GLY A 143 -20.04 18.83 -7.34
N SER A 144 -19.27 18.42 -8.33
CA SER A 144 -18.99 17.01 -8.59
C SER A 144 -18.13 16.41 -7.50
N LEU A 145 -18.44 15.18 -7.10
CA LEU A 145 -17.67 14.43 -6.08
C LEU A 145 -16.53 13.65 -6.71
N TYR A 146 -15.44 13.57 -5.97
CA TYR A 146 -14.23 12.83 -6.30
C TYR A 146 -13.68 12.12 -5.07
N ILE A 147 -12.76 11.20 -5.29
CA ILE A 147 -11.91 10.60 -4.24
C ILE A 147 -10.52 11.22 -4.34
N LYS A 148 -10.05 11.79 -3.24
CA LYS A 148 -8.65 12.21 -3.06
C LYS A 148 -7.94 11.14 -2.23
N LYS A 149 -6.89 10.55 -2.78
CA LYS A 149 -6.03 9.55 -2.12
C LYS A 149 -4.64 10.11 -1.91
N TYR A 150 -4.04 9.76 -0.78
CA TYR A 150 -2.63 9.94 -0.54
C TYR A 150 -1.94 8.60 -0.41
N LEU A 151 -1.00 8.29 -1.29
CA LEU A 151 -0.38 6.98 -1.44
C LEU A 151 1.11 7.06 -1.10
N LYS A 152 1.56 6.25 -0.15
CA LYS A 152 2.99 6.05 0.17
C LYS A 152 3.59 4.87 -0.62
N VAL A 153 2.76 3.92 -1.03
CA VAL A 153 3.14 2.75 -1.83
C VAL A 153 2.34 2.78 -3.12
N TYR A 154 3.02 2.84 -4.25
CA TYR A 154 2.40 2.98 -5.58
C TYR A 154 3.42 2.74 -6.70
N ASP A 155 2.93 2.45 -7.90
CA ASP A 155 3.68 2.61 -9.15
C ASP A 155 3.08 3.77 -9.95
N LYS A 156 3.72 4.93 -9.94
CA LYS A 156 3.23 6.15 -10.61
C LYS A 156 2.92 5.92 -12.08
N SER A 157 3.74 5.13 -12.77
CA SER A 157 3.57 4.88 -14.20
C SER A 157 2.26 4.15 -14.53
N ILE A 158 1.74 3.34 -13.60
CA ILE A 158 0.41 2.70 -13.73
C ILE A 158 -0.68 3.76 -13.62
N TYR A 159 -0.60 4.66 -12.64
CA TYR A 159 -1.57 5.75 -12.51
C TYR A 159 -1.57 6.69 -13.71
N GLU A 160 -0.40 7.04 -14.24
CA GLU A 160 -0.25 7.82 -15.48
C GLU A 160 -0.88 7.09 -16.66
N PHE A 161 -0.57 5.81 -16.83
CA PHE A 161 -1.13 5.00 -17.91
C PHE A 161 -2.66 4.92 -17.83
N LEU A 162 -3.23 4.62 -16.65
CA LEU A 162 -4.68 4.51 -16.47
C LEU A 162 -5.41 5.85 -16.58
N ARG A 163 -4.77 6.97 -16.23
CA ARG A 163 -5.31 8.32 -16.49
C ARG A 163 -5.46 8.57 -17.99
N ASP A 164 -4.45 8.19 -18.76
CA ASP A 164 -4.40 8.46 -20.20
C ASP A 164 -5.15 7.37 -21.00
N ASN A 165 -5.37 6.19 -20.42
CA ASN A 165 -6.08 5.06 -20.99
C ASN A 165 -7.13 4.51 -20.00
N PRO A 166 -8.25 5.22 -19.80
CA PRO A 166 -9.27 4.76 -18.85
C PRO A 166 -9.84 3.40 -19.22
N VAL A 167 -9.94 2.51 -18.21
CA VAL A 167 -10.49 1.16 -18.37
C VAL A 167 -11.92 1.12 -17.85
N ALA A 168 -12.86 0.62 -18.66
CA ALA A 168 -14.25 0.44 -18.23
C ALA A 168 -14.30 -0.55 -17.05
N GLY A 169 -15.05 -0.22 -16.01
CA GLY A 169 -15.10 -1.00 -14.76
C GLY A 169 -14.02 -0.61 -13.76
N MET A 170 -13.30 0.47 -13.97
CA MET A 170 -12.37 1.11 -13.03
C MET A 170 -12.68 2.61 -12.88
N PRO A 171 -12.36 3.24 -11.73
CA PRO A 171 -12.52 4.68 -11.57
C PRO A 171 -11.63 5.43 -12.55
N LYS A 172 -12.13 6.53 -13.13
CA LYS A 172 -11.30 7.42 -13.94
C LYS A 172 -10.37 8.22 -13.05
N ILE A 173 -9.11 8.30 -13.43
CA ILE A 173 -8.12 9.14 -12.75
C ILE A 173 -8.16 10.52 -13.40
N HIS A 174 -8.45 11.56 -12.61
CA HIS A 174 -8.56 12.93 -13.07
C HIS A 174 -7.25 13.71 -12.93
N TYR A 175 -6.54 13.47 -11.82
CA TYR A 175 -5.29 14.16 -11.56
C TYR A 175 -4.37 13.35 -10.67
N ILE A 176 -3.07 13.51 -10.89
CA ILE A 176 -2.00 12.94 -10.06
C ILE A 176 -0.93 13.99 -9.84
N ALA A 177 -0.38 14.02 -8.62
CA ALA A 177 0.77 14.85 -8.27
C ALA A 177 1.68 14.08 -7.32
N GLU A 178 2.96 13.96 -7.68
CA GLU A 178 3.96 13.25 -6.90
C GLU A 178 4.85 14.24 -6.17
N GLY A 179 4.87 14.11 -4.85
CA GLY A 179 5.75 14.86 -3.96
C GLY A 179 6.84 13.97 -3.35
N SER A 180 7.57 14.52 -2.40
CA SER A 180 8.65 13.79 -1.71
C SER A 180 8.11 12.68 -0.80
N ASN A 181 6.89 12.82 -0.26
CA ASN A 181 6.33 11.88 0.69
C ASN A 181 5.35 10.87 0.06
N GLY A 182 4.97 11.04 -1.21
CA GLY A 182 4.04 10.13 -1.88
C GLY A 182 3.31 10.73 -3.07
N LEU A 183 2.29 10.04 -3.51
CA LEU A 183 1.45 10.41 -4.65
C LEU A 183 0.06 10.85 -4.17
N VAL A 184 -0.36 12.04 -4.61
CA VAL A 184 -1.76 12.48 -4.48
C VAL A 184 -2.50 12.10 -5.76
N VAL A 185 -3.62 11.41 -5.62
CA VAL A 185 -4.48 10.99 -6.73
C VAL A 185 -5.88 11.58 -6.52
N ILE A 186 -6.43 12.18 -7.57
CA ILE A 186 -7.86 12.55 -7.65
C ILE A 186 -8.50 11.62 -8.66
N GLU A 187 -9.45 10.81 -8.20
CA GLU A 187 -10.15 9.85 -9.05
C GLU A 187 -11.68 10.01 -8.93
N GLU A 188 -12.40 9.40 -9.84
CA GLU A 188 -13.85 9.39 -9.89
C GLU A 188 -14.44 8.86 -8.57
N TYR A 189 -15.42 9.57 -8.02
CA TYR A 189 -16.23 9.06 -6.92
C TYR A 189 -17.29 8.10 -7.48
N ILE A 190 -17.29 6.88 -6.96
CA ILE A 190 -18.27 5.85 -7.33
C ILE A 190 -19.31 5.74 -6.22
N GLU A 191 -20.54 6.13 -6.53
CA GLU A 191 -21.67 5.88 -5.65
C GLU A 191 -22.05 4.40 -5.70
N GLY A 192 -22.20 3.77 -4.53
CA GLY A 192 -22.57 2.36 -4.47
C GLY A 192 -22.20 1.72 -3.14
N ARG A 193 -22.28 0.41 -3.12
CA ARG A 193 -21.91 -0.41 -1.96
C ARG A 193 -20.78 -1.35 -2.33
N THR A 194 -19.85 -1.53 -1.41
CA THR A 194 -18.80 -2.53 -1.58
C THR A 194 -19.39 -3.95 -1.54
N VAL A 195 -18.74 -4.87 -2.22
CA VAL A 195 -19.10 -6.30 -2.13
C VAL A 195 -19.01 -6.78 -0.67
N GLY A 196 -18.09 -6.21 0.12
CA GLY A 196 -17.99 -6.50 1.55
C GLY A 196 -19.26 -6.13 2.33
N GLU A 197 -19.82 -4.96 2.07
CA GLU A 197 -21.09 -4.52 2.67
C GLU A 197 -22.25 -5.42 2.21
N LEU A 198 -22.33 -5.75 0.93
CA LEU A 198 -23.36 -6.64 0.39
C LEU A 198 -23.33 -8.05 1.02
N ILE A 199 -22.14 -8.59 1.26
CA ILE A 199 -21.94 -9.87 1.96
C ILE A 199 -22.40 -9.74 3.42
N GLY A 200 -21.98 -8.69 4.12
CA GLY A 200 -22.33 -8.46 5.54
C GLY A 200 -23.82 -8.30 5.77
N GLU A 201 -24.54 -7.73 4.82
CA GLU A 201 -26.01 -7.58 4.86
C GLU A 201 -26.79 -8.82 4.39
N GLY A 202 -26.10 -9.82 3.82
CA GLY A 202 -26.76 -10.99 3.24
C GLY A 202 -27.61 -10.67 2.01
N SER A 203 -27.32 -9.56 1.33
CA SER A 203 -28.09 -9.06 0.18
C SER A 203 -27.56 -9.57 -1.17
N LEU A 204 -26.54 -10.42 -1.17
CA LEU A 204 -25.86 -10.91 -2.36
C LEU A 204 -26.54 -12.19 -2.87
N THR A 205 -27.15 -12.13 -4.06
CA THR A 205 -27.68 -13.32 -4.72
C THR A 205 -26.61 -14.02 -5.56
N ALA A 206 -26.81 -15.31 -5.87
CA ALA A 206 -25.88 -16.05 -6.74
C ALA A 206 -25.75 -15.41 -8.14
N GLU A 207 -26.86 -14.90 -8.69
CA GLU A 207 -26.87 -14.19 -9.97
C GLU A 207 -26.02 -12.92 -9.92
N LEU A 208 -26.16 -12.12 -8.86
CA LEU A 208 -25.37 -10.91 -8.67
C LEU A 208 -23.89 -11.26 -8.45
N ALA A 209 -23.57 -12.30 -7.70
CA ALA A 209 -22.19 -12.76 -7.50
C ALA A 209 -21.52 -13.16 -8.83
N LEU A 210 -22.26 -13.85 -9.71
CA LEU A 210 -21.78 -14.21 -11.05
C LEU A 210 -21.59 -12.99 -11.94
N ASP A 211 -22.52 -12.04 -11.93
CA ASP A 211 -22.41 -10.80 -12.71
C ASP A 211 -21.21 -9.97 -12.25
N ILE A 212 -20.99 -9.85 -10.93
CA ILE A 212 -19.82 -9.19 -10.35
C ILE A 212 -18.53 -9.86 -10.84
N ALA A 213 -18.44 -11.19 -10.69
CA ALA A 213 -17.25 -11.93 -11.09
C ALA A 213 -16.97 -11.78 -12.60
N ARG A 214 -18.00 -11.84 -13.44
CA ARG A 214 -17.89 -11.66 -14.89
C ARG A 214 -17.37 -10.26 -15.24
N LYS A 215 -17.90 -9.19 -14.63
CA LYS A 215 -17.48 -7.82 -14.88
C LYS A 215 -16.05 -7.55 -14.41
N ILE A 216 -15.67 -8.02 -13.22
CA ILE A 216 -14.26 -7.96 -12.76
C ILE A 216 -13.35 -8.71 -13.72
N CYS A 217 -13.75 -9.93 -14.13
CA CYS A 217 -12.98 -10.72 -15.07
C CYS A 217 -12.77 -9.97 -16.40
N GLY A 218 -13.79 -9.25 -16.87
CA GLY A 218 -13.69 -8.37 -18.05
C GLY A 218 -12.62 -7.27 -17.88
N VAL A 219 -12.54 -6.65 -16.71
CA VAL A 219 -11.47 -5.67 -16.38
C VAL A 219 -10.10 -6.36 -16.44
N LEU A 220 -9.97 -7.53 -15.81
CA LEU A 220 -8.71 -8.27 -15.79
C LEU A 220 -8.25 -8.69 -17.20
N VAL A 221 -9.18 -9.08 -18.08
CA VAL A 221 -8.85 -9.37 -19.49
C VAL A 221 -8.20 -8.16 -20.16
N VAL A 222 -8.71 -6.95 -19.93
CA VAL A 222 -8.12 -5.73 -20.48
C VAL A 222 -6.72 -5.49 -19.93
N LEU A 223 -6.55 -5.55 -18.60
CA LEU A 223 -5.27 -5.31 -17.93
C LEU A 223 -4.20 -6.34 -18.30
N HIS A 224 -4.59 -7.63 -18.37
CA HIS A 224 -3.66 -8.74 -18.64
C HIS A 224 -3.30 -8.87 -20.13
N ARG A 225 -4.08 -8.28 -21.04
CA ARG A 225 -3.79 -8.26 -22.51
C ARG A 225 -2.88 -7.12 -22.94
N LEU A 226 -2.55 -6.21 -22.05
CA LEU A 226 -1.60 -5.13 -22.38
C LEU A 226 -0.26 -5.76 -22.83
N PRO A 227 0.51 -5.09 -23.73
CA PRO A 227 1.85 -5.55 -24.12
C PRO A 227 2.77 -5.78 -22.90
N GLU A 228 2.63 -4.96 -21.88
CA GLU A 228 3.14 -5.17 -20.54
C GLU A 228 1.91 -5.29 -19.63
N PRO A 229 1.58 -6.48 -19.14
CA PRO A 229 0.39 -6.66 -18.31
C PRO A 229 0.46 -5.86 -17.00
N ILE A 230 -0.69 -5.35 -16.57
CA ILE A 230 -0.86 -4.79 -15.23
C ILE A 230 -1.52 -5.86 -14.36
N ILE A 231 -0.89 -6.18 -13.23
CA ILE A 231 -1.39 -7.11 -12.22
C ILE A 231 -1.92 -6.29 -11.06
N HIS A 232 -3.18 -6.52 -10.68
CA HIS A 232 -3.89 -5.75 -9.63
C HIS A 232 -3.40 -6.08 -8.21
N ARG A 233 -3.23 -7.37 -7.90
CA ARG A 233 -2.68 -7.95 -6.66
C ARG A 233 -3.48 -7.80 -5.37
N ASP A 234 -4.59 -7.05 -5.37
CA ASP A 234 -5.42 -6.83 -4.16
C ASP A 234 -6.92 -6.91 -4.46
N ILE A 235 -7.35 -7.94 -5.19
CA ILE A 235 -8.77 -8.21 -5.46
C ILE A 235 -9.40 -8.80 -4.19
N LYS A 236 -10.38 -8.06 -3.64
CA LYS A 236 -11.08 -8.42 -2.38
C LYS A 236 -12.43 -7.71 -2.30
N PRO A 237 -13.34 -8.11 -1.38
CA PRO A 237 -14.68 -7.53 -1.27
C PRO A 237 -14.73 -6.02 -1.07
N SER A 238 -13.77 -5.45 -0.32
CA SER A 238 -13.72 -4.00 -0.07
C SER A 238 -13.25 -3.18 -1.27
N ASN A 239 -12.61 -3.82 -2.26
CA ASN A 239 -12.09 -3.17 -3.45
C ASN A 239 -13.01 -3.33 -4.67
N VAL A 240 -14.26 -3.74 -4.46
CA VAL A 240 -15.28 -3.86 -5.51
C VAL A 240 -16.53 -3.14 -5.07
N ILE A 241 -16.98 -2.15 -5.86
CA ILE A 241 -18.25 -1.43 -5.66
C ILE A 241 -19.28 -1.88 -6.69
N VAL A 242 -20.50 -2.05 -6.23
CA VAL A 242 -21.70 -2.20 -7.08
C VAL A 242 -22.51 -0.92 -6.98
N SER A 243 -22.66 -0.22 -8.10
CA SER A 243 -23.45 1.01 -8.19
C SER A 243 -24.95 0.73 -8.15
N PRO A 244 -25.80 1.74 -7.88
CA PRO A 244 -27.26 1.61 -7.98
C PRO A 244 -27.75 1.23 -9.39
N SER A 245 -26.98 1.55 -10.43
CA SER A 245 -27.25 1.14 -11.83
C SER A 245 -26.86 -0.30 -12.13
N GLY A 246 -26.19 -0.98 -11.21
CA GLY A 246 -25.68 -2.34 -11.38
C GLY A 246 -24.28 -2.39 -12.02
N ASP A 247 -23.61 -1.25 -12.20
CA ASP A 247 -22.22 -1.24 -12.66
C ASP A 247 -21.30 -1.77 -11.55
N VAL A 248 -20.30 -2.55 -11.94
CA VAL A 248 -19.30 -3.10 -11.05
C VAL A 248 -17.97 -2.43 -11.32
N ILE A 249 -17.39 -1.84 -10.29
CA ILE A 249 -16.16 -1.07 -10.39
C ILE A 249 -15.10 -1.68 -9.48
N LEU A 250 -13.97 -2.06 -10.08
CA LEU A 250 -12.79 -2.54 -9.37
C LEU A 250 -11.93 -1.35 -8.96
N LEU A 251 -11.73 -1.21 -7.65
CA LEU A 251 -11.00 -0.10 -7.02
C LEU A 251 -9.57 -0.50 -6.71
N ASP A 252 -8.76 0.53 -6.45
CA ASP A 252 -7.50 0.49 -5.69
C ASP A 252 -6.33 -0.20 -6.38
N MET A 253 -5.55 0.61 -7.10
CA MET A 253 -4.34 0.19 -7.81
C MET A 253 -3.05 0.36 -6.98
N ASN A 254 -3.15 0.55 -5.65
CA ASN A 254 -1.98 0.81 -4.81
C ASN A 254 -0.97 -0.33 -4.84
N ALA A 255 -1.48 -1.57 -4.84
CA ALA A 255 -0.68 -2.78 -4.91
C ALA A 255 -0.28 -3.16 -6.34
N ALA A 256 -0.86 -2.53 -7.36
CA ALA A 256 -0.68 -2.92 -8.75
C ALA A 256 0.77 -2.77 -9.22
N ARG A 257 1.15 -3.61 -10.18
CA ARG A 257 2.46 -3.53 -10.84
C ARG A 257 2.37 -3.95 -12.30
N TRP A 258 3.36 -3.50 -13.08
CA TRP A 258 3.63 -4.08 -14.39
C TRP A 258 4.26 -5.47 -14.26
N ASP A 259 3.85 -6.42 -15.10
CA ASP A 259 4.49 -7.72 -15.19
C ASP A 259 5.75 -7.63 -16.05
N ARG A 260 6.87 -7.29 -15.40
CA ARG A 260 8.20 -7.11 -16.02
C ARG A 260 9.21 -8.02 -15.35
N PRO A 261 9.97 -8.83 -16.14
CA PRO A 261 10.94 -9.79 -15.56
C PRO A 261 12.11 -9.14 -14.80
N ASP A 262 12.48 -7.88 -15.11
CA ASP A 262 13.76 -7.28 -14.74
C ASP A 262 13.70 -6.26 -13.58
N ARG A 263 12.58 -6.18 -12.83
CA ARG A 263 12.50 -5.23 -11.71
C ARG A 263 12.98 -5.86 -10.40
N ASP A 264 14.09 -5.30 -9.87
CA ASP A 264 14.67 -5.66 -8.57
C ASP A 264 13.91 -5.09 -7.36
N SER A 265 13.09 -4.04 -7.54
CA SER A 265 12.31 -3.41 -6.47
C SER A 265 10.82 -3.71 -6.60
N ASP A 266 10.23 -4.20 -5.52
CA ASP A 266 8.78 -4.35 -5.39
C ASP A 266 8.24 -3.38 -4.33
N THR A 267 6.98 -2.98 -4.49
CA THR A 267 6.26 -2.28 -3.44
C THR A 267 6.13 -3.21 -2.23
N GLY A 268 6.52 -2.76 -1.04
CA GLY A 268 6.48 -3.56 0.19
C GLY A 268 5.06 -3.87 0.71
N TYR A 269 4.07 -3.92 -0.16
CA TYR A 269 2.69 -4.21 0.17
C TYR A 269 2.47 -5.73 0.29
N TYR A 270 2.00 -6.18 1.43
CA TYR A 270 1.56 -7.56 1.63
C TYR A 270 0.06 -7.61 1.34
N GLY A 271 -0.34 -8.30 0.28
CA GLY A 271 -1.75 -8.51 -0.09
C GLY A 271 -2.60 -9.01 1.09
N THR A 272 -3.92 -8.87 1.00
CA THR A 272 -4.86 -9.32 2.04
C THR A 272 -4.79 -10.84 2.18
N MET A 273 -4.31 -11.34 3.33
CA MET A 273 -3.87 -12.73 3.59
C MET A 273 -4.84 -13.81 3.08
N ASN A 274 -6.15 -13.58 3.17
CA ASN A 274 -7.16 -14.57 2.76
C ASN A 274 -7.43 -14.61 1.24
N TYR A 275 -7.00 -13.60 0.49
CA TYR A 275 -7.22 -13.48 -0.96
C TYR A 275 -5.93 -13.58 -1.77
N ALA A 276 -4.78 -13.35 -1.13
CA ALA A 276 -3.48 -13.39 -1.77
C ALA A 276 -3.16 -14.81 -2.25
N ALA A 277 -2.64 -14.90 -3.47
CA ALA A 277 -2.21 -16.17 -4.04
C ALA A 277 -1.01 -16.77 -3.30
N PRO A 278 -0.85 -18.10 -3.27
CA PRO A 278 0.24 -18.77 -2.55
C PRO A 278 1.63 -18.22 -2.90
N GLU A 279 1.89 -17.95 -4.17
CA GLU A 279 3.16 -17.39 -4.63
C GLU A 279 3.43 -15.99 -4.04
N GLN A 280 2.40 -15.18 -3.82
CA GLN A 280 2.53 -13.87 -3.18
C GLN A 280 2.93 -14.00 -1.71
N LEU A 281 2.41 -15.02 -1.02
CA LEU A 281 2.66 -15.26 0.40
C LEU A 281 4.03 -15.91 0.65
N TRP A 282 4.46 -16.83 -0.22
CA TRP A 282 5.67 -17.62 0.01
C TRP A 282 6.93 -17.02 -0.63
N TYR A 283 6.80 -16.41 -1.81
CA TYR A 283 7.93 -15.86 -2.56
C TYR A 283 7.91 -14.33 -2.63
N GLY A 284 6.94 -13.70 -1.94
CA GLY A 284 6.71 -12.27 -1.96
C GLY A 284 6.02 -11.79 -3.23
N LEU A 285 5.67 -10.52 -3.23
CA LEU A 285 4.89 -9.92 -4.32
C LEU A 285 5.59 -9.97 -5.68
N LYS A 286 6.91 -10.12 -5.71
CA LYS A 286 7.68 -10.28 -6.97
C LYS A 286 7.24 -11.49 -7.79
N ALA A 287 6.73 -12.53 -7.14
CA ALA A 287 6.24 -13.73 -7.80
C ALA A 287 4.82 -13.59 -8.40
N SER A 288 4.17 -12.44 -8.19
CA SER A 288 2.82 -12.20 -8.72
C SER A 288 2.81 -12.19 -10.25
N SER A 289 1.78 -12.75 -10.83
CA SER A 289 1.49 -12.73 -12.26
C SER A 289 -0.01 -12.50 -12.49
N ALA A 290 -0.45 -12.40 -13.74
CA ALA A 290 -1.87 -12.36 -14.10
C ALA A 290 -2.70 -13.50 -13.44
N LYS A 291 -2.05 -14.63 -13.17
CA LYS A 291 -2.68 -15.77 -12.49
C LYS A 291 -2.91 -15.56 -10.99
N SER A 292 -2.20 -14.62 -10.37
CA SER A 292 -2.44 -14.24 -8.97
C SER A 292 -3.78 -13.49 -8.82
N ASP A 293 -4.14 -12.64 -9.79
CA ASP A 293 -5.45 -11.99 -9.81
C ASP A 293 -6.60 -13.00 -10.02
N ILE A 294 -6.38 -14.03 -10.83
CA ILE A 294 -7.35 -15.11 -11.03
C ILE A 294 -7.57 -15.92 -9.76
N TYR A 295 -6.51 -16.18 -9.00
CA TYR A 295 -6.64 -16.82 -7.68
C TYR A 295 -7.51 -15.97 -6.76
N ALA A 296 -7.22 -14.69 -6.63
CA ALA A 296 -7.97 -13.77 -5.77
C ALA A 296 -9.45 -13.65 -6.21
N LEU A 297 -9.72 -13.59 -7.52
CA LEU A 297 -11.09 -13.58 -8.06
C LEU A 297 -11.81 -14.91 -7.79
N GLY A 298 -11.13 -16.04 -7.87
CA GLY A 298 -11.71 -17.35 -7.50
C GLY A 298 -12.11 -17.43 -6.04
N VAL A 299 -11.23 -16.96 -5.14
CA VAL A 299 -11.54 -16.85 -3.71
C VAL A 299 -12.71 -15.90 -3.47
N LEU A 300 -12.70 -14.72 -4.10
CA LEU A 300 -13.79 -13.74 -4.00
C LEU A 300 -15.13 -14.32 -4.44
N LEU A 301 -15.16 -15.03 -5.57
CA LEU A 301 -16.38 -15.67 -6.08
C LEU A 301 -16.90 -16.71 -5.09
N ASN A 302 -16.04 -17.54 -4.50
CA ASN A 302 -16.45 -18.48 -3.46
C ASN A 302 -17.05 -17.76 -2.23
N VAL A 303 -16.40 -16.68 -1.78
CA VAL A 303 -16.88 -15.90 -0.64
C VAL A 303 -18.23 -15.25 -0.94
N MET A 304 -18.41 -14.72 -2.14
CA MET A 304 -19.70 -14.15 -2.57
C MET A 304 -20.84 -15.20 -2.57
N LEU A 305 -20.54 -16.44 -2.96
CA LEU A 305 -21.54 -17.52 -3.03
C LEU A 305 -21.83 -18.22 -1.71
N THR A 306 -20.84 -18.26 -0.81
CA THR A 306 -20.92 -19.10 0.41
C THR A 306 -20.83 -18.35 1.73
N GLY A 307 -20.36 -17.09 1.69
CA GLY A 307 -20.01 -16.30 2.87
C GLY A 307 -18.68 -16.69 3.52
N ALA A 308 -17.93 -17.66 2.95
CA ALA A 308 -16.70 -18.20 3.53
C ALA A 308 -15.59 -18.39 2.48
N ILE A 309 -14.33 -18.40 2.93
CA ILE A 309 -13.20 -18.71 2.04
C ILE A 309 -13.23 -20.19 1.61
N PRO A 310 -12.60 -20.57 0.46
CA PRO A 310 -12.63 -21.93 -0.06
C PRO A 310 -12.13 -23.01 0.91
N LYS A 311 -11.22 -22.63 1.81
CA LYS A 311 -10.71 -23.55 2.85
C LYS A 311 -11.77 -23.97 3.88
N GLU A 312 -12.79 -23.16 4.09
CA GLU A 312 -13.83 -23.36 5.09
C GLU A 312 -15.11 -23.95 4.47
N LYS A 313 -15.51 -23.45 3.30
CA LYS A 313 -16.73 -23.89 2.62
C LYS A 313 -16.58 -23.70 1.10
N HIS A 314 -17.02 -24.71 0.35
CA HIS A 314 -17.05 -24.65 -1.10
C HIS A 314 -18.43 -24.20 -1.62
N ALA A 315 -18.43 -23.51 -2.73
CA ALA A 315 -19.65 -23.26 -3.50
C ALA A 315 -20.24 -24.57 -4.03
N GLU A 316 -21.52 -24.56 -4.40
CA GLU A 316 -22.16 -25.69 -5.05
C GLU A 316 -21.70 -25.84 -6.52
N GLU A 317 -21.85 -27.07 -7.08
CA GLU A 317 -21.62 -27.27 -8.50
C GLU A 317 -22.71 -26.57 -9.34
N PRO A 318 -22.40 -26.10 -10.55
CA PRO A 318 -21.12 -26.25 -11.26
C PRO A 318 -20.05 -25.21 -10.89
N MET A 319 -20.36 -24.28 -9.97
CA MET A 319 -19.46 -23.16 -9.68
C MET A 319 -18.18 -23.58 -8.95
N TRP A 320 -18.25 -24.61 -8.09
CA TRP A 320 -17.05 -25.12 -7.44
C TRP A 320 -15.97 -25.58 -8.44
N SER A 321 -16.37 -26.33 -9.46
CA SER A 321 -15.45 -26.75 -10.51
C SER A 321 -14.75 -25.59 -11.23
N VAL A 322 -15.44 -24.46 -11.39
CA VAL A 322 -14.83 -23.25 -11.97
C VAL A 322 -13.86 -22.59 -10.99
N ILE A 323 -14.30 -22.42 -9.73
CA ILE A 323 -13.49 -21.82 -8.66
C ILE A 323 -12.23 -22.64 -8.44
N GLU A 324 -12.32 -23.97 -8.39
CA GLU A 324 -11.17 -24.85 -8.21
C GLU A 324 -10.09 -24.62 -9.28
N ARG A 325 -10.47 -24.39 -10.54
CA ARG A 325 -9.54 -24.03 -11.62
C ARG A 325 -8.88 -22.67 -11.44
N CYS A 326 -9.51 -21.76 -10.71
CA CYS A 326 -8.92 -20.45 -10.40
C CYS A 326 -7.90 -20.53 -9.25
N ILE A 327 -8.16 -21.38 -8.25
CA ILE A 327 -7.38 -21.44 -7.00
C ILE A 327 -6.36 -22.57 -6.95
N ARG A 328 -5.96 -23.13 -8.10
CA ARG A 328 -4.86 -24.11 -8.18
C ARG A 328 -3.61 -23.58 -7.48
N LEU A 329 -2.87 -24.48 -6.83
CA LEU A 329 -1.66 -24.13 -6.09
C LEU A 329 -0.62 -23.54 -7.05
N GLU A 330 -0.34 -24.24 -8.12
CA GLU A 330 0.58 -23.82 -9.17
C GLU A 330 -0.09 -22.79 -10.09
N ALA A 331 0.55 -21.62 -10.24
CA ALA A 331 -0.01 -20.52 -11.02
C ALA A 331 -0.28 -20.90 -12.47
N ASP A 332 0.62 -21.65 -13.09
CA ASP A 332 0.51 -22.07 -14.50
C ASP A 332 -0.68 -23.02 -14.76
N GLU A 333 -1.16 -23.72 -13.73
CA GLU A 333 -2.32 -24.62 -13.82
C GLU A 333 -3.65 -23.87 -13.74
N ARG A 334 -3.65 -22.59 -13.35
CA ARG A 334 -4.87 -21.79 -13.24
C ARG A 334 -5.39 -21.41 -14.62
N ILE A 335 -6.71 -21.30 -14.70
CA ILE A 335 -7.41 -20.73 -15.86
C ILE A 335 -6.94 -19.28 -16.10
N SER A 336 -6.93 -18.83 -17.34
CA SER A 336 -6.67 -17.41 -17.67
C SER A 336 -7.92 -16.54 -17.47
N ALA A 337 -7.77 -15.22 -17.45
CA ALA A 337 -8.89 -14.28 -17.37
C ALA A 337 -9.86 -14.48 -18.55
N GLU A 338 -9.35 -14.68 -19.76
CA GLU A 338 -10.18 -14.91 -20.95
C GLU A 338 -10.99 -16.20 -20.88
N GLU A 339 -10.32 -17.29 -20.49
CA GLU A 339 -10.97 -18.59 -20.34
C GLU A 339 -12.03 -18.54 -19.23
N LEU A 340 -11.74 -17.88 -18.10
CA LEU A 340 -12.69 -17.70 -17.01
C LEU A 340 -13.90 -16.88 -17.47
N LEU A 341 -13.68 -15.77 -18.18
CA LEU A 341 -14.76 -14.94 -18.71
C LEU A 341 -15.69 -15.74 -19.62
N ASN A 342 -15.13 -16.51 -20.56
CA ASN A 342 -15.90 -17.37 -21.46
C ASN A 342 -16.74 -18.42 -20.70
N VAL A 343 -16.23 -18.98 -19.61
CA VAL A 343 -16.97 -19.92 -18.77
C VAL A 343 -18.12 -19.23 -18.04
N LEU A 344 -17.85 -18.08 -17.42
CA LEU A 344 -18.87 -17.32 -16.69
C LEU A 344 -19.99 -16.80 -17.61
N GLU A 345 -19.66 -16.39 -18.84
CA GLU A 345 -20.65 -15.97 -19.84
C GLU A 345 -21.57 -17.13 -20.26
N LYS A 346 -21.04 -18.33 -20.47
CA LYS A 346 -21.84 -19.52 -20.78
C LYS A 346 -22.81 -19.88 -19.66
N ILE A 347 -22.36 -19.81 -18.40
CA ILE A 347 -23.20 -20.11 -17.24
C ILE A 347 -24.32 -19.04 -17.10
N SER A 348 -23.98 -17.76 -17.30
CA SER A 348 -24.96 -16.65 -17.19
C SER A 348 -25.96 -16.63 -18.36
N GLY A 349 -25.58 -17.09 -19.55
CA GLY A 349 -26.41 -17.09 -20.75
C GLY A 349 -27.45 -18.21 -20.84
N GLY A 350 -27.53 -19.11 -19.87
CA GLY A 350 -28.51 -20.22 -19.86
C GLY A 350 -28.33 -21.21 -21.05
N GLY A 351 -27.11 -21.29 -21.58
CA GLY A 351 -26.82 -22.20 -22.70
C GLY A 351 -26.97 -23.66 -22.29
N GLU A 352 -27.92 -24.34 -22.92
CA GLU A 352 -28.06 -25.77 -22.82
C GLU A 352 -26.74 -26.46 -23.10
N SER A 353 -26.41 -27.33 -22.16
CA SER A 353 -25.39 -28.35 -22.14
C SER A 353 -24.90 -28.86 -23.51
N ASP A 354 -23.60 -28.73 -23.75
CA ASP A 354 -22.80 -29.86 -24.18
C ASP A 354 -21.56 -29.95 -23.28
N VAL A 355 -21.64 -30.90 -22.36
CA VAL A 355 -20.55 -31.34 -21.49
C VAL A 355 -19.62 -32.26 -22.27
#